data_a0b2145e611d8ccb50a80120b67b04b3
#
_entry.id   a0b2145e611d8ccb50a80120b67b04b3
#
_cell.length_a   1.000
_cell.length_b   1.000
_cell.length_c   1.000
_cell.angle_alpha   90.00
_cell.angle_beta   90.00
_cell.angle_gamma   90.00
#
_symmetry.space_group_name_H-M   'P 1'
#
loop_
_entity.id
_entity.type
_entity.pdbx_description
1 polymer ?
#
loop_
_entity_poly.entity_id
_entity_poly.type
_entity_poly.pdbx_seq_one_letter_code
_entity_poly.pdbx_strand_id
1 'polypeptide(L)'
;MAPVVVTGASSLQGAVSGSEEPSQRGDKAHHKEGGGFVNPWPSFKDPGRGPGTLWQAYKSWETHPVPPADLLPSYRTPTFAPPASLSAQDKDEWYADLKATWLGHACFLVEFPAPQSAPGGAERRGYRVLFDPVWSHRCSPSQYIGPQRVTKPPISIDELPAVDAVVISHNHYDHLDITTLRHIYQAQPKGSVHFFAPLGNKAWFRSAIGVDEGEVTELDWWDERELRLGAAKEGGRDDEGERLRVVCTPCQHFTGRGLMDRNDTLWASWSISSSAGGKVWFGGDTGYRTVPRGRESALAGLPVCPAFAEIGRREGPHDLGMIPIGAYDPRWLFSSVHCAPEDSVELHREVRCRKSIGMHWATWQLTPEEMTEPPKRLRAACEQYGIGADEFGVTDFGATVRIKVERR
;
A
#
# COMPACT_ATOMS: atom_id res chain seq x y z
N MET A 1 -10.74 7.62 22.12
CA MET A 1 -10.28 6.41 21.39
C MET A 1 -9.58 5.50 22.38
N ALA A 2 -9.70 4.19 22.18
CA ALA A 2 -8.95 3.24 22.97
C ALA A 2 -7.48 3.25 22.60
N PRO A 3 -6.53 3.01 23.53
CA PRO A 3 -5.14 2.85 23.21
C PRO A 3 -4.92 1.62 22.31
N VAL A 4 -3.94 1.71 21.44
CA VAL A 4 -3.53 0.64 20.54
C VAL A 4 -2.35 -0.12 21.17
N VAL A 5 -2.41 -1.44 21.17
CA VAL A 5 -1.32 -2.29 21.66
C VAL A 5 -0.85 -3.19 20.53
N VAL A 6 0.47 -3.19 20.28
CA VAL A 6 1.10 -4.10 19.32
C VAL A 6 1.82 -5.21 20.06
N THR A 7 1.52 -6.46 19.70
CA THR A 7 2.15 -7.65 20.28
C THR A 7 2.90 -8.43 19.19
N GLY A 8 3.93 -9.19 19.59
CA GLY A 8 4.50 -10.20 18.71
C GLY A 8 3.44 -11.24 18.35
N ALA A 9 3.41 -11.70 17.11
CA ALA A 9 2.51 -12.78 16.74
C ALA A 9 2.84 -14.02 17.56
N SER A 10 1.87 -14.55 18.30
CA SER A 10 2.00 -15.89 18.85
C SER A 10 1.93 -16.86 17.67
N SER A 11 2.92 -17.74 17.55
CA SER A 11 2.97 -18.76 16.51
C SER A 11 1.74 -19.68 16.62
N LEU A 12 0.67 -19.35 15.91
CA LEU A 12 -0.41 -20.28 15.64
C LEU A 12 0.10 -21.31 14.60
N GLN A 13 0.78 -22.33 15.07
CA GLN A 13 0.97 -23.57 14.33
C GLN A 13 -0.39 -24.28 14.24
N GLY A 14 -1.22 -23.87 13.32
CA GLY A 14 -2.33 -24.65 12.81
C GLY A 14 -1.78 -25.70 11.87
N ALA A 15 -1.79 -26.97 12.30
CA ALA A 15 -1.35 -28.11 11.52
C ALA A 15 -2.08 -28.20 10.19
N VAL A 16 -1.40 -27.87 9.10
CA VAL A 16 -1.70 -28.38 7.77
C VAL A 16 -0.73 -29.52 7.51
N SER A 17 -1.26 -30.74 7.53
CA SER A 17 -0.52 -31.94 7.15
C SER A 17 -0.26 -31.91 5.65
N GLY A 18 0.94 -31.53 5.27
CA GLY A 18 1.47 -31.59 3.92
C GLY A 18 2.95 -31.33 4.02
N SER A 19 3.74 -32.35 3.81
CA SER A 19 5.18 -32.38 3.95
C SER A 19 5.89 -31.54 2.88
N GLU A 20 6.09 -30.25 3.18
CA GLU A 20 7.21 -29.46 2.70
C GLU A 20 7.60 -28.55 3.85
N GLU A 21 8.85 -28.67 4.31
CA GLU A 21 9.39 -27.84 5.37
C GLU A 21 9.25 -26.35 5.00
N PRO A 22 8.83 -25.45 5.94
CA PRO A 22 8.90 -24.03 5.71
C PRO A 22 10.37 -23.71 5.49
N SER A 23 10.69 -23.09 4.35
CA SER A 23 12.02 -22.57 4.08
C SER A 23 12.46 -21.78 5.31
N GLN A 24 13.58 -22.18 5.88
CA GLN A 24 14.12 -21.62 7.11
C GLN A 24 14.05 -20.09 7.07
N ARG A 25 13.68 -19.45 8.19
CA ARG A 25 13.77 -18.01 8.48
C ARG A 25 15.22 -17.48 8.37
N GLY A 26 15.92 -17.75 7.28
CA GLY A 26 17.36 -17.59 7.17
C GLY A 26 17.86 -16.87 5.93
N ASP A 27 17.06 -16.75 4.88
CA ASP A 27 17.59 -16.12 3.68
C ASP A 27 17.26 -14.62 3.65
N LYS A 28 18.13 -13.82 4.29
CA LYS A 28 18.11 -12.35 4.22
C LYS A 28 18.87 -11.86 2.98
N ALA A 29 18.67 -12.49 1.83
CA ALA A 29 19.35 -12.15 0.58
C ALA A 29 19.12 -10.68 0.16
N HIS A 30 18.10 -10.03 0.69
CA HIS A 30 17.84 -8.60 0.50
C HIS A 30 18.64 -7.70 1.45
N HIS A 31 19.31 -8.22 2.48
CA HIS A 31 20.22 -7.45 3.32
C HIS A 31 21.59 -7.37 2.66
N LYS A 32 22.12 -6.17 2.54
CA LYS A 32 23.45 -5.93 1.98
C LYS A 32 24.51 -6.06 3.06
N GLU A 33 25.62 -6.73 2.76
CA GLU A 33 26.78 -6.73 3.60
C GLU A 33 27.30 -5.30 3.80
N GLY A 34 27.48 -4.88 5.04
CA GLY A 34 27.86 -3.51 5.38
C GLY A 34 26.70 -2.53 5.56
N GLY A 35 25.44 -2.96 5.46
CA GLY A 35 24.23 -2.18 5.72
C GLY A 35 23.43 -1.82 4.47
N GLY A 36 22.15 -1.50 4.67
CA GLY A 36 21.21 -1.22 3.60
C GLY A 36 20.65 -2.49 2.93
N PHE A 37 19.92 -2.29 1.81
CA PHE A 37 19.11 -3.35 1.19
C PHE A 37 19.32 -3.44 -0.32
N VAL A 38 18.97 -4.61 -0.89
CA VAL A 38 19.06 -4.89 -2.34
C VAL A 38 17.83 -5.69 -2.78
N ASN A 39 17.51 -5.62 -4.07
CA ASN A 39 16.58 -6.55 -4.69
C ASN A 39 17.34 -7.84 -5.03
N PRO A 40 16.99 -8.99 -4.45
CA PRO A 40 17.77 -10.23 -4.59
C PRO A 40 17.43 -11.02 -5.87
N TRP A 41 16.46 -10.59 -6.66
CA TRP A 41 15.91 -11.38 -7.76
C TRP A 41 16.53 -11.06 -9.12
N PRO A 42 16.65 -12.06 -10.02
CA PRO A 42 17.11 -11.85 -11.40
C PRO A 42 16.21 -10.94 -12.24
N SER A 43 14.96 -10.74 -11.82
CA SER A 43 14.01 -9.80 -12.43
C SER A 43 14.38 -8.35 -12.25
N PHE A 44 15.20 -8.02 -11.24
CA PHE A 44 15.68 -6.68 -10.99
C PHE A 44 17.02 -6.43 -11.69
N LYS A 45 17.07 -5.38 -12.50
CA LYS A 45 18.33 -4.84 -13.02
C LYS A 45 18.30 -3.33 -12.86
N ASP A 46 19.25 -2.79 -12.11
CA ASP A 46 19.41 -1.34 -11.99
C ASP A 46 19.90 -0.81 -13.35
N PRO A 47 19.18 0.13 -14.01
CA PRO A 47 19.61 0.71 -15.28
C PRO A 47 20.88 1.52 -15.15
N GLY A 48 21.35 1.77 -13.92
CA GLY A 48 22.50 2.61 -13.62
C GLY A 48 22.16 4.11 -13.68
N ARG A 49 23.09 4.91 -13.18
CA ARG A 49 22.97 6.39 -13.12
C ARG A 49 24.15 7.10 -13.79
N GLY A 50 24.84 6.40 -14.66
CA GLY A 50 25.95 6.97 -15.41
C GLY A 50 25.49 8.08 -16.37
N PRO A 51 26.41 8.97 -16.80
CA PRO A 51 26.09 10.06 -17.72
C PRO A 51 25.36 9.60 -18.99
N GLY A 52 25.69 8.41 -19.50
CA GLY A 52 25.04 7.82 -20.67
C GLY A 52 23.56 7.47 -20.40
N THR A 53 23.25 6.87 -19.23
CA THR A 53 21.87 6.56 -18.83
C THR A 53 21.05 7.83 -18.65
N LEU A 54 21.60 8.84 -17.97
CA LEU A 54 20.93 10.12 -17.76
C LEU A 54 20.68 10.85 -19.08
N TRP A 55 21.64 10.81 -20.03
CA TRP A 55 21.46 11.38 -21.35
C TRP A 55 20.38 10.66 -22.18
N GLN A 56 20.32 9.33 -22.09
CA GLN A 56 19.28 8.56 -22.74
C GLN A 56 17.90 8.81 -22.10
N ALA A 57 17.83 8.90 -20.77
CA ALA A 57 16.62 9.26 -20.05
C ALA A 57 16.11 10.64 -20.50
N TYR A 58 16.99 11.64 -20.54
CA TYR A 58 16.64 12.98 -21.01
C TYR A 58 16.12 12.98 -22.46
N LYS A 59 16.73 12.22 -23.36
CA LYS A 59 16.26 12.10 -24.75
C LYS A 59 14.93 11.36 -24.90
N SER A 60 14.60 10.45 -23.99
CA SER A 60 13.35 9.70 -23.99
C SER A 60 12.25 10.41 -23.18
N TRP A 61 12.57 11.53 -22.53
CA TRP A 61 11.63 12.24 -21.67
C TRP A 61 10.71 13.10 -22.53
N GLU A 62 9.52 12.59 -22.76
CA GLU A 62 8.45 13.35 -23.38
C GLU A 62 7.63 14.04 -22.28
N THR A 63 7.19 15.25 -22.52
CA THR A 63 6.31 15.98 -21.59
C THR A 63 4.93 16.07 -22.21
N HIS A 64 3.95 15.54 -21.51
CA HIS A 64 2.56 15.66 -21.89
C HIS A 64 1.89 16.79 -21.12
N PRO A 65 0.98 17.57 -21.74
CA PRO A 65 0.19 18.55 -21.03
C PRO A 65 -0.70 17.86 -19.99
N VAL A 66 -0.98 18.55 -18.90
CA VAL A 66 -1.98 18.09 -17.93
C VAL A 66 -3.32 17.96 -18.66
N PRO A 67 -3.97 16.80 -18.62
CA PRO A 67 -5.24 16.59 -19.31
C PRO A 67 -6.35 17.47 -18.70
N PRO A 68 -7.40 17.79 -19.48
CA PRO A 68 -8.61 18.41 -18.94
C PRO A 68 -9.19 17.62 -17.76
N ALA A 69 -9.80 18.34 -16.81
CA ALA A 69 -10.26 17.75 -15.55
C ALA A 69 -11.35 16.67 -15.74
N ASP A 70 -12.11 16.73 -16.81
CA ASP A 70 -13.15 15.74 -17.18
C ASP A 70 -12.57 14.41 -17.67
N LEU A 71 -11.30 14.37 -18.01
CA LEU A 71 -10.58 13.14 -18.36
C LEU A 71 -9.87 12.49 -17.16
N LEU A 72 -9.84 13.16 -16.01
CA LEU A 72 -9.31 12.65 -14.76
C LEU A 72 -10.42 12.05 -13.90
N PRO A 73 -10.10 11.22 -12.89
CA PRO A 73 -11.10 10.71 -11.96
C PRO A 73 -11.91 11.85 -11.33
N SER A 74 -13.21 11.66 -11.24
CA SER A 74 -14.11 12.61 -10.58
C SER A 74 -13.86 12.65 -9.08
N TYR A 75 -14.40 13.69 -8.42
CA TYR A 75 -14.36 13.77 -6.96
C TYR A 75 -15.67 13.28 -6.36
N ARG A 76 -15.57 12.43 -5.35
CA ARG A 76 -16.67 11.95 -4.52
C ARG A 76 -16.41 12.35 -3.08
N THR A 77 -17.44 12.72 -2.35
CA THR A 77 -17.32 12.92 -0.91
C THR A 77 -17.24 11.54 -0.24
N PRO A 78 -16.15 11.22 0.47
CA PRO A 78 -16.04 9.95 1.17
C PRO A 78 -17.15 9.77 2.22
N THR A 79 -17.55 8.53 2.43
CA THR A 79 -18.54 8.20 3.44
C THR A 79 -17.93 7.24 4.45
N PHE A 80 -17.63 7.73 5.65
CA PHE A 80 -16.97 6.96 6.74
C PHE A 80 -17.95 6.44 7.79
N ALA A 81 -19.23 6.77 7.67
CA ALA A 81 -20.30 6.26 8.52
C ALA A 81 -21.50 5.88 7.65
N PRO A 82 -22.33 4.92 8.09
CA PRO A 82 -23.52 4.57 7.34
C PRO A 82 -24.47 5.77 7.25
N PRO A 83 -25.01 6.09 6.06
CA PRO A 83 -26.02 7.12 5.91
C PRO A 83 -27.17 6.95 6.90
N ALA A 84 -27.64 8.04 7.48
CA ALA A 84 -28.73 8.01 8.47
C ALA A 84 -30.02 7.38 7.91
N SER A 85 -30.24 7.51 6.60
CA SER A 85 -31.39 6.99 5.86
C SER A 85 -31.41 5.46 5.69
N LEU A 86 -30.31 4.76 5.98
CA LEU A 86 -30.26 3.31 5.85
C LEU A 86 -31.11 2.63 6.92
N SER A 87 -31.77 1.52 6.56
CA SER A 87 -32.43 0.62 7.50
C SER A 87 -31.43 0.00 8.49
N ALA A 88 -31.91 -0.57 9.56
CA ALA A 88 -31.05 -1.26 10.52
C ALA A 88 -30.27 -2.41 9.85
N GLN A 89 -30.94 -3.18 8.97
CA GLN A 89 -30.31 -4.27 8.22
C GLN A 89 -29.21 -3.75 7.29
N ASP A 90 -29.48 -2.67 6.53
CA ASP A 90 -28.47 -2.09 5.61
C ASP A 90 -27.28 -1.50 6.37
N LYS A 91 -27.49 -0.97 7.58
CA LYS A 91 -26.41 -0.54 8.47
C LYS A 91 -25.57 -1.72 8.97
N ASP A 92 -26.21 -2.85 9.29
CA ASP A 92 -25.49 -4.07 9.65
C ASP A 92 -24.63 -4.60 8.49
N GLU A 93 -25.15 -4.56 7.26
CA GLU A 93 -24.37 -4.87 6.07
C GLU A 93 -23.22 -3.88 5.85
N TRP A 94 -23.46 -2.58 6.05
CA TRP A 94 -22.42 -1.55 5.98
C TRP A 94 -21.26 -1.85 6.93
N TYR A 95 -21.55 -2.21 8.17
CA TYR A 95 -20.53 -2.55 9.17
C TYR A 95 -19.86 -3.90 8.92
N ALA A 96 -20.51 -4.79 8.16
CA ALA A 96 -19.96 -6.09 7.81
C ALA A 96 -19.02 -6.06 6.61
N ASP A 97 -19.09 -5.02 5.78
CA ASP A 97 -18.28 -4.90 4.57
C ASP A 97 -16.86 -4.38 4.89
N LEU A 98 -15.89 -4.90 4.16
CA LEU A 98 -14.59 -4.27 3.99
C LEU A 98 -14.77 -3.05 3.07
N LYS A 99 -14.23 -1.90 3.45
CA LYS A 99 -14.35 -0.64 2.69
C LYS A 99 -12.98 -0.07 2.41
N ALA A 100 -12.76 0.37 1.19
CA ALA A 100 -11.55 1.06 0.78
C ALA A 100 -11.89 2.38 0.08
N THR A 101 -11.38 3.47 0.61
CA THR A 101 -11.55 4.82 0.07
C THR A 101 -10.24 5.30 -0.52
N TRP A 102 -10.22 5.58 -1.83
CA TRP A 102 -9.04 6.12 -2.48
C TRP A 102 -8.91 7.63 -2.25
N LEU A 103 -7.84 8.05 -1.60
CA LEU A 103 -7.58 9.45 -1.24
C LEU A 103 -6.59 10.13 -2.20
N GLY A 104 -6.24 9.44 -3.30
CA GLY A 104 -5.32 9.90 -4.33
C GLY A 104 -3.94 9.25 -4.22
N HIS A 105 -3.24 9.16 -5.35
CA HIS A 105 -1.94 8.50 -5.47
C HIS A 105 -1.97 7.07 -4.93
N ALA A 106 -1.10 6.74 -3.98
CA ALA A 106 -1.10 5.46 -3.26
C ALA A 106 -1.86 5.53 -1.92
N CYS A 107 -2.51 6.67 -1.60
CA CYS A 107 -3.18 6.85 -0.33
C CYS A 107 -4.57 6.21 -0.30
N PHE A 108 -4.76 5.24 0.59
CA PHE A 108 -6.04 4.58 0.87
C PHE A 108 -6.37 4.60 2.34
N LEU A 109 -7.65 4.88 2.67
CA LEU A 109 -8.23 4.52 3.95
C LEU A 109 -8.99 3.20 3.78
N VAL A 110 -8.56 2.18 4.51
CA VAL A 110 -9.25 0.88 4.56
C VAL A 110 -9.94 0.73 5.93
N GLU A 111 -11.24 0.45 5.89
CA GLU A 111 -12.03 0.14 7.07
C GLU A 111 -12.42 -1.34 7.02
N PHE A 112 -11.92 -2.10 7.99
CA PHE A 112 -12.25 -3.52 8.13
C PHE A 112 -13.67 -3.71 8.68
N PRO A 113 -14.28 -4.90 8.52
CA PRO A 113 -15.55 -5.23 9.14
C PRO A 113 -15.56 -4.92 10.62
N ALA A 114 -16.67 -4.40 11.11
CA ALA A 114 -16.87 -4.15 12.54
C ALA A 114 -17.38 -5.41 13.26
N PRO A 115 -17.09 -5.58 14.55
CA PRO A 115 -17.70 -6.63 15.36
C PRO A 115 -19.22 -6.51 15.38
N GLN A 116 -19.90 -7.62 15.68
CA GLN A 116 -21.37 -7.63 15.73
C GLN A 116 -21.93 -6.74 16.84
N SER A 117 -21.18 -6.56 17.92
CA SER A 117 -21.54 -5.70 19.03
C SER A 117 -20.38 -4.79 19.43
N ALA A 118 -20.70 -3.51 19.68
CA ALA A 118 -19.71 -2.58 20.23
C ALA A 118 -19.67 -2.73 21.76
N PRO A 119 -18.51 -2.91 22.39
CA PRO A 119 -18.41 -2.96 23.83
C PRO A 119 -18.83 -1.63 24.49
N GLY A 120 -19.70 -1.68 25.50
CA GLY A 120 -19.96 -0.52 26.36
C GLY A 120 -20.61 0.71 25.72
N GLY A 121 -21.35 0.55 24.60
CA GLY A 121 -22.02 1.68 23.92
C GLY A 121 -21.12 2.57 23.08
N ALA A 122 -19.91 2.15 22.79
CA ALA A 122 -19.02 2.83 21.85
C ALA A 122 -19.57 2.79 20.41
N GLU A 123 -19.11 3.69 19.56
CA GLU A 123 -19.41 3.66 18.12
C GLU A 123 -18.96 2.33 17.51
N ARG A 124 -19.91 1.63 16.85
CA ARG A 124 -19.60 0.38 16.15
C ARG A 124 -18.76 0.67 14.91
N ARG A 125 -17.52 0.24 14.90
CA ARG A 125 -16.61 0.30 13.75
C ARG A 125 -15.56 -0.80 13.81
N GLY A 126 -15.00 -1.16 12.67
CA GLY A 126 -13.81 -2.00 12.59
C GLY A 126 -12.52 -1.19 12.60
N TYR A 127 -11.39 -1.86 12.40
CA TYR A 127 -10.09 -1.21 12.26
C TYR A 127 -10.06 -0.28 11.06
N ARG A 128 -9.44 0.88 11.23
CA ARG A 128 -9.13 1.85 10.18
C ARG A 128 -7.63 1.90 9.94
N VAL A 129 -7.21 1.52 8.75
CA VAL A 129 -5.81 1.51 8.31
C VAL A 129 -5.62 2.51 7.18
N LEU A 130 -4.68 3.42 7.36
CA LEU A 130 -4.33 4.43 6.36
C LEU A 130 -2.99 4.07 5.71
N PHE A 131 -2.97 3.92 4.40
CA PHE A 131 -1.79 3.56 3.62
C PHE A 131 -1.18 4.78 2.95
N ASP A 132 0.13 4.93 3.02
CA ASP A 132 0.97 5.94 2.36
C ASP A 132 0.31 7.34 2.28
N PRO A 133 -0.04 7.96 3.43
CA PRO A 133 -0.80 9.20 3.43
C PRO A 133 0.05 10.40 3.00
N VAL A 134 -0.38 11.10 1.95
CA VAL A 134 0.26 12.31 1.44
C VAL A 134 -0.78 13.34 1.07
N TRP A 135 -0.79 14.49 1.78
CA TRP A 135 -1.62 15.67 1.48
C TRP A 135 -0.83 16.83 0.93
N SER A 136 0.51 16.82 1.05
CA SER A 136 1.38 17.88 0.56
C SER A 136 1.18 18.16 -0.94
N HIS A 137 1.33 19.42 -1.31
CA HIS A 137 1.18 19.86 -2.70
C HIS A 137 2.30 19.33 -3.59
N ARG A 138 3.51 19.19 -3.05
CA ARG A 138 4.67 18.66 -3.76
C ARG A 138 5.23 17.44 -3.04
N CYS A 139 5.54 16.42 -3.81
CA CYS A 139 6.29 15.24 -3.33
C CYS A 139 7.80 15.50 -3.40
N SER A 140 8.27 16.36 -2.52
CA SER A 140 9.63 16.90 -2.53
C SER A 140 10.06 17.30 -1.11
N PRO A 141 11.38 17.36 -0.81
CA PRO A 141 11.87 17.92 0.46
C PRO A 141 11.47 19.41 0.67
N SER A 142 11.12 20.10 -0.41
CA SER A 142 10.69 21.49 -0.39
C SER A 142 9.34 21.65 -1.05
N GLN A 143 8.44 22.49 -0.47
CA GLN A 143 7.17 22.82 -1.10
C GLN A 143 7.27 23.94 -2.17
N TYR A 144 8.50 24.40 -2.46
CA TYR A 144 8.75 25.41 -3.52
C TYR A 144 9.20 24.81 -4.84
N ILE A 145 9.86 23.63 -4.83
CA ILE A 145 10.41 22.94 -6.00
C ILE A 145 10.02 21.46 -6.00
N GLY A 146 10.11 20.80 -7.14
CA GLY A 146 9.77 19.39 -7.32
C GLY A 146 8.37 19.16 -7.88
N PRO A 147 7.96 17.91 -8.12
CA PRO A 147 6.69 17.58 -8.74
C PRO A 147 5.50 18.16 -7.96
N GLN A 148 4.62 18.84 -8.68
CA GLN A 148 3.44 19.50 -8.14
C GLN A 148 2.20 18.65 -8.40
N ARG A 149 1.27 18.58 -7.42
CA ARG A 149 -0.02 17.93 -7.60
C ARG A 149 -0.80 18.52 -8.77
N VAL A 150 -1.29 17.64 -9.61
CA VAL A 150 -2.27 17.95 -10.67
C VAL A 150 -3.69 17.89 -10.09
N THR A 151 -3.95 16.92 -9.23
CA THR A 151 -5.25 16.73 -8.56
C THR A 151 -5.13 16.98 -7.06
N LYS A 152 -6.18 17.48 -6.44
CA LYS A 152 -6.24 17.72 -4.99
C LYS A 152 -6.61 16.44 -4.24
N PRO A 153 -6.30 16.31 -2.94
CA PRO A 153 -6.95 15.33 -2.09
C PRO A 153 -8.47 15.53 -2.09
N PRO A 154 -9.28 14.46 -2.02
CA PRO A 154 -10.75 14.58 -2.09
C PRO A 154 -11.37 15.20 -0.83
N ILE A 155 -10.64 15.23 0.27
CA ILE A 155 -11.03 15.84 1.53
C ILE A 155 -9.86 16.61 2.13
N SER A 156 -10.17 17.57 3.01
CA SER A 156 -9.18 18.12 3.93
C SER A 156 -8.65 17.05 4.86
N ILE A 157 -7.40 17.19 5.31
CA ILE A 157 -6.84 16.26 6.29
C ILE A 157 -7.59 16.29 7.63
N ASP A 158 -8.21 17.42 7.97
CA ASP A 158 -9.05 17.59 9.17
C ASP A 158 -10.36 16.81 9.10
N GLU A 159 -10.79 16.42 7.90
CA GLU A 159 -12.00 15.60 7.69
C GLU A 159 -11.70 14.10 7.74
N LEU A 160 -10.40 13.74 7.83
CA LEU A 160 -10.00 12.33 7.95
C LEU A 160 -10.52 11.76 9.28
N PRO A 161 -11.25 10.64 9.27
CA PRO A 161 -11.65 10.00 10.51
C PRO A 161 -10.43 9.49 11.27
N ALA A 162 -10.56 9.32 12.57
CA ALA A 162 -9.49 8.74 13.36
C ALA A 162 -9.12 7.35 12.86
N VAL A 163 -7.82 7.08 12.75
CA VAL A 163 -7.23 5.83 12.25
C VAL A 163 -6.51 5.08 13.37
N ASP A 164 -6.49 3.76 13.29
CA ASP A 164 -5.85 2.89 14.28
C ASP A 164 -4.41 2.56 13.87
N ALA A 165 -4.15 2.49 12.56
CA ALA A 165 -2.83 2.25 12.03
C ALA A 165 -2.54 3.12 10.79
N VAL A 166 -1.30 3.54 10.67
CA VAL A 166 -0.72 4.10 9.44
C VAL A 166 0.35 3.14 8.96
N VAL A 167 0.29 2.75 7.71
CA VAL A 167 1.20 1.78 7.09
C VAL A 167 1.92 2.44 5.93
N ILE A 168 3.25 2.41 5.98
CA ILE A 168 4.13 3.03 4.97
C ILE A 168 4.84 1.96 4.18
N SER A 169 4.79 2.05 2.85
CA SER A 169 5.48 1.12 1.96
C SER A 169 6.99 1.38 1.88
N HIS A 170 7.37 2.63 1.74
CA HIS A 170 8.77 3.06 1.61
C HIS A 170 8.92 4.56 1.85
N ASN A 171 10.14 5.08 1.82
CA ASN A 171 10.43 6.44 2.28
C ASN A 171 10.45 7.53 1.19
N HIS A 172 10.01 7.29 -0.05
CA HIS A 172 9.90 8.36 -1.05
C HIS A 172 8.91 9.44 -0.63
N TYR A 173 9.08 10.67 -1.15
CA TYR A 173 8.31 11.85 -0.73
C TYR A 173 6.83 11.78 -1.09
N ASP A 174 6.44 10.99 -2.05
CA ASP A 174 5.07 10.72 -2.48
C ASP A 174 4.38 9.60 -1.68
N HIS A 175 5.08 8.98 -0.71
CA HIS A 175 4.58 7.96 0.21
C HIS A 175 4.80 8.28 1.69
N LEU A 176 5.89 8.97 2.03
CA LEU A 176 6.25 9.35 3.40
C LEU A 176 6.28 10.87 3.54
N ASP A 177 5.13 11.48 3.81
CA ASP A 177 4.95 12.93 3.92
C ASP A 177 4.98 13.39 5.38
N ILE A 178 6.04 14.11 5.74
CA ILE A 178 6.26 14.61 7.10
C ILE A 178 5.11 15.50 7.59
N THR A 179 4.56 16.36 6.74
CA THR A 179 3.49 17.31 7.11
C THR A 179 2.20 16.56 7.43
N THR A 180 1.83 15.63 6.58
CA THR A 180 0.66 14.78 6.74
C THR A 180 0.78 13.91 7.99
N LEU A 181 1.90 13.22 8.17
CA LEU A 181 2.08 12.31 9.31
C LEU A 181 2.12 13.04 10.66
N ARG A 182 2.74 14.23 10.72
CA ARG A 182 2.67 15.08 11.91
C ARG A 182 1.26 15.47 12.25
N HIS A 183 0.49 15.89 11.26
CA HIS A 183 -0.91 16.29 11.46
C HIS A 183 -1.72 15.11 12.02
N ILE A 184 -1.64 13.94 11.40
CA ILE A 184 -2.35 12.74 11.86
C ILE A 184 -1.96 12.38 13.30
N TYR A 185 -0.68 12.41 13.64
CA TYR A 185 -0.21 12.07 14.97
C TYR A 185 -0.66 13.09 16.03
N GLN A 186 -0.67 14.38 15.68
CA GLN A 186 -1.08 15.46 16.60
C GLN A 186 -2.60 15.59 16.74
N ALA A 187 -3.37 15.24 15.71
CA ALA A 187 -4.83 15.32 15.73
C ALA A 187 -5.50 14.24 16.55
N GLN A 188 -4.78 13.19 16.92
CA GLN A 188 -5.33 12.03 17.63
C GLN A 188 -4.73 11.92 19.05
N PRO A 189 -5.48 11.33 20.02
CA PRO A 189 -4.94 11.04 21.34
C PRO A 189 -3.68 10.17 21.26
N LYS A 190 -2.70 10.45 22.09
CA LYS A 190 -1.48 9.63 22.20
C LYS A 190 -1.83 8.17 22.47
N GLY A 191 -1.10 7.26 21.81
CA GLY A 191 -1.32 5.82 21.90
C GLY A 191 -2.56 5.32 21.14
N SER A 192 -3.27 6.18 20.39
CA SER A 192 -4.46 5.74 19.62
C SER A 192 -4.20 5.44 18.15
N VAL A 193 -3.00 5.73 17.66
CA VAL A 193 -2.53 5.40 16.30
C VAL A 193 -1.18 4.73 16.36
N HIS A 194 -0.98 3.67 15.58
CA HIS A 194 0.29 2.97 15.47
C HIS A 194 0.85 3.05 14.05
N PHE A 195 2.16 3.27 13.92
CA PHE A 195 2.84 3.37 12.63
C PHE A 195 3.59 2.08 12.32
N PHE A 196 3.35 1.52 11.13
CA PHE A 196 4.11 0.40 10.59
C PHE A 196 4.93 0.87 9.40
N ALA A 197 6.20 0.51 9.38
CA ALA A 197 7.10 0.83 8.29
C ALA A 197 8.12 -0.30 8.07
N PRO A 198 8.77 -0.39 6.91
CA PRO A 198 9.89 -1.30 6.70
C PRO A 198 11.12 -0.85 7.50
N LEU A 199 12.08 -1.76 7.69
CA LEU A 199 13.32 -1.52 8.45
C LEU A 199 14.04 -0.23 8.05
N GLY A 200 14.64 0.45 9.04
CA GLY A 200 15.42 1.67 8.90
C GLY A 200 14.62 2.96 8.98
N ASN A 201 13.28 2.91 9.11
CA ASN A 201 12.43 4.11 9.14
C ASN A 201 12.09 4.61 10.55
N LYS A 202 12.18 3.78 11.59
CA LYS A 202 11.77 4.12 12.97
C LYS A 202 12.46 5.37 13.51
N ALA A 203 13.76 5.49 13.27
CA ALA A 203 14.52 6.66 13.70
C ALA A 203 14.00 7.96 13.08
N TRP A 204 13.57 7.90 11.81
CA TRP A 204 12.97 9.04 11.12
C TRP A 204 11.61 9.41 11.74
N PHE A 205 10.72 8.44 12.02
CA PHE A 205 9.44 8.71 12.70
C PHE A 205 9.64 9.41 14.04
N ARG A 206 10.59 8.94 14.83
CA ARG A 206 10.92 9.56 16.14
C ARG A 206 11.47 10.97 16.00
N SER A 207 12.43 11.19 15.11
CA SER A 207 13.10 12.48 14.98
C SER A 207 12.30 13.50 14.20
N ALA A 208 11.62 13.09 13.12
CA ALA A 208 10.92 14.00 12.22
C ALA A 208 9.47 14.25 12.64
N ILE A 209 8.77 13.25 13.16
CA ILE A 209 7.35 13.34 13.54
C ILE A 209 7.21 13.57 15.05
N GLY A 210 8.09 12.99 15.87
CA GLY A 210 8.01 12.99 17.32
C GLY A 210 7.15 11.83 17.86
N VAL A 211 7.04 10.75 17.10
CA VAL A 211 6.31 9.53 17.52
C VAL A 211 7.04 8.87 18.68
N ASP A 212 6.30 8.46 19.71
CA ASP A 212 6.88 7.72 20.83
C ASP A 212 7.35 6.32 20.35
N GLU A 213 8.39 5.80 20.99
CA GLU A 213 9.06 4.57 20.54
C GLU A 213 8.13 3.35 20.46
N GLY A 214 7.16 3.26 21.36
CA GLY A 214 6.15 2.21 21.40
C GLY A 214 5.04 2.33 20.37
N GLU A 215 4.92 3.45 19.67
CA GLU A 215 3.87 3.75 18.69
C GLU A 215 4.35 3.57 17.24
N VAL A 216 5.58 3.09 17.03
CA VAL A 216 6.14 2.78 15.71
C VAL A 216 6.86 1.44 15.72
N THR A 217 6.48 0.59 14.76
CA THR A 217 7.07 -0.74 14.55
C THR A 217 7.69 -0.83 13.16
N GLU A 218 8.95 -1.21 13.13
CA GLU A 218 9.64 -1.59 11.90
C GLU A 218 9.60 -3.09 11.71
N LEU A 219 9.37 -3.53 10.47
CA LEU A 219 9.33 -4.93 10.09
C LEU A 219 10.26 -5.23 8.93
N ASP A 220 10.88 -6.39 8.97
CA ASP A 220 11.56 -7.02 7.83
C ASP A 220 10.55 -7.77 6.95
N TRP A 221 10.93 -8.14 5.73
CA TRP A 221 10.08 -9.00 4.89
C TRP A 221 9.74 -10.30 5.62
N TRP A 222 8.46 -10.64 5.59
CA TRP A 222 7.85 -11.80 6.25
C TRP A 222 7.74 -11.69 7.78
N ASP A 223 8.14 -10.57 8.37
CA ASP A 223 7.78 -10.29 9.76
C ASP A 223 6.30 -9.92 9.86
N GLU A 224 5.71 -10.27 11.00
CA GLU A 224 4.31 -9.98 11.29
C GLU A 224 4.11 -9.45 12.71
N ARG A 225 3.05 -8.68 12.90
CA ARG A 225 2.59 -8.20 14.21
C ARG A 225 1.08 -8.21 14.27
N GLU A 226 0.58 -8.34 15.49
CA GLU A 226 -0.83 -8.14 15.78
C GLU A 226 -1.05 -6.79 16.47
N LEU A 227 -2.05 -6.04 16.02
CA LEU A 227 -2.52 -4.81 16.62
C LEU A 227 -3.88 -5.06 17.25
N ARG A 228 -4.07 -4.62 18.51
CA ARG A 228 -5.32 -4.74 19.27
C ARG A 228 -5.76 -3.36 19.74
N LEU A 229 -7.09 -3.14 19.78
CA LEU A 229 -7.70 -1.94 20.36
C LEU A 229 -8.05 -2.20 21.82
N GLY A 230 -7.58 -1.31 22.71
CA GLY A 230 -7.82 -1.39 24.15
C GLY A 230 -6.64 -1.91 24.94
N ALA A 231 -6.57 -1.53 26.22
CA ALA A 231 -5.58 -2.08 27.15
C ALA A 231 -5.80 -3.58 27.31
N ALA A 232 -4.71 -4.35 27.30
CA ALA A 232 -4.75 -5.74 27.69
C ALA A 232 -5.38 -5.81 29.11
N LYS A 233 -6.52 -6.48 29.25
CA LYS A 233 -7.09 -6.71 30.57
C LYS A 233 -6.13 -7.62 31.33
N GLU A 234 -5.56 -7.13 32.43
CA GLU A 234 -4.82 -7.98 33.35
C GLU A 234 -5.72 -9.15 33.79
N GLY A 235 -5.34 -10.37 33.43
CA GLY A 235 -6.06 -11.60 33.81
C GLY A 235 -7.19 -12.06 32.90
N GLY A 236 -7.47 -11.38 31.78
CA GLY A 236 -8.37 -11.88 30.73
C GLY A 236 -7.69 -12.95 29.87
N ARG A 237 -8.43 -13.94 29.37
CA ARG A 237 -7.90 -14.85 28.34
C ARG A 237 -7.50 -14.01 27.13
N ASP A 238 -6.28 -14.22 26.61
CA ASP A 238 -5.71 -13.50 25.45
C ASP A 238 -6.52 -13.63 24.16
N ASP A 239 -7.62 -14.37 24.17
CA ASP A 239 -8.43 -14.73 23.01
C ASP A 239 -9.67 -13.84 22.77
N GLU A 240 -10.03 -12.95 23.70
CA GLU A 240 -11.23 -12.14 23.61
C GLU A 240 -10.94 -10.73 23.11
N GLY A 241 -10.91 -10.51 21.79
CA GLY A 241 -10.82 -9.18 21.20
C GLY A 241 -10.48 -9.22 19.70
N GLU A 242 -10.93 -8.20 18.98
CA GLU A 242 -10.53 -8.08 17.58
C GLU A 242 -9.04 -7.83 17.44
N ARG A 243 -8.48 -8.46 16.43
CA ARG A 243 -7.06 -8.38 16.08
C ARG A 243 -6.90 -7.98 14.62
N LEU A 244 -5.95 -7.10 14.38
CA LEU A 244 -5.46 -6.78 13.04
C LEU A 244 -4.08 -7.38 12.87
N ARG A 245 -3.93 -8.37 12.02
CA ARG A 245 -2.64 -8.96 11.66
C ARG A 245 -2.03 -8.18 10.53
N VAL A 246 -0.80 -7.70 10.71
CA VAL A 246 -0.02 -6.91 9.77
C VAL A 246 1.23 -7.69 9.40
N VAL A 247 1.38 -8.03 8.12
CA VAL A 247 2.53 -8.76 7.57
C VAL A 247 3.27 -7.86 6.59
N CYS A 248 4.55 -7.67 6.83
CA CYS A 248 5.46 -7.02 5.89
C CYS A 248 5.80 -8.01 4.78
N THR A 249 5.39 -7.72 3.56
CA THR A 249 5.63 -8.61 2.41
C THR A 249 6.62 -7.99 1.43
N PRO A 250 7.43 -8.79 0.71
CA PRO A 250 8.41 -8.27 -0.23
C PRO A 250 7.78 -7.60 -1.44
N CYS A 251 8.51 -6.64 -2.04
CA CYS A 251 8.24 -6.10 -3.36
C CYS A 251 9.55 -5.64 -4.02
N GLN A 252 9.50 -5.27 -5.29
CA GLN A 252 10.68 -4.94 -6.07
C GLN A 252 10.76 -3.42 -6.31
N HIS A 253 11.47 -2.71 -5.43
CA HIS A 253 11.58 -1.25 -5.51
C HIS A 253 12.93 -0.75 -4.97
N PHE A 254 12.99 0.49 -4.52
CA PHE A 254 14.15 1.11 -3.89
C PHE A 254 13.70 2.22 -2.93
N THR A 255 14.65 2.77 -2.16
CA THR A 255 14.41 3.88 -1.22
C THR A 255 15.47 4.95 -1.35
N GLY A 256 15.18 6.13 -0.79
CA GLY A 256 16.08 7.26 -0.67
C GLY A 256 15.34 8.59 -0.66
N ARG A 257 15.77 9.50 0.18
CA ARG A 257 15.24 10.88 0.31
C ARG A 257 16.29 11.94 0.00
N GLY A 258 17.55 11.55 -0.07
CA GLY A 258 18.69 12.41 -0.34
C GLY A 258 19.58 11.85 -1.45
N LEU A 259 20.79 12.37 -1.50
CA LEU A 259 21.77 11.97 -2.52
C LEU A 259 22.58 10.73 -2.12
N MET A 260 22.66 10.42 -0.81
CA MET A 260 23.60 9.44 -0.25
C MET A 260 22.91 8.28 0.48
N ASP A 261 21.58 8.30 0.64
CA ASP A 261 20.79 7.36 1.45
C ASP A 261 20.00 6.32 0.64
N ARG A 262 20.45 6.09 -0.60
CA ARG A 262 19.78 5.09 -1.47
C ARG A 262 19.85 3.70 -0.86
N ASN A 263 18.68 3.11 -0.64
CA ASN A 263 18.50 1.77 -0.09
C ASN A 263 19.04 1.59 1.33
N ASP A 264 19.21 2.66 2.09
CA ASP A 264 19.55 2.59 3.53
C ASP A 264 18.36 2.11 4.36
N THR A 265 17.13 2.31 3.86
CA THR A 265 15.90 1.75 4.43
C THR A 265 15.32 0.68 3.52
N LEU A 266 14.57 -0.25 4.09
CA LEU A 266 13.84 -1.26 3.32
C LEU A 266 12.57 -0.66 2.70
N TRP A 267 12.05 -1.31 1.67
CA TRP A 267 10.74 -1.09 1.04
C TRP A 267 9.90 -2.35 1.19
N ALA A 268 8.58 -2.22 1.17
CA ALA A 268 7.69 -3.36 1.36
C ALA A 268 6.33 -3.16 0.69
N SER A 269 5.69 -4.26 0.36
CA SER A 269 4.24 -4.38 0.25
C SER A 269 3.68 -4.90 1.57
N TRP A 270 2.36 -4.94 1.74
CA TRP A 270 1.73 -5.30 3.01
C TRP A 270 0.53 -6.20 2.81
N SER A 271 0.46 -7.29 3.58
CA SER A 271 -0.76 -8.10 3.72
C SER A 271 -1.37 -7.86 5.09
N ILE A 272 -2.62 -7.39 5.14
CA ILE A 272 -3.30 -7.05 6.39
C ILE A 272 -4.64 -7.75 6.45
N SER A 273 -4.94 -8.37 7.59
CA SER A 273 -6.21 -9.06 7.82
C SER A 273 -6.77 -8.80 9.21
N SER A 274 -8.09 -8.70 9.32
CA SER A 274 -8.79 -8.59 10.59
C SER A 274 -9.39 -9.93 11.00
N SER A 275 -9.42 -10.20 12.30
CA SER A 275 -10.11 -11.36 12.86
C SER A 275 -11.63 -11.30 12.66
N ALA A 276 -12.22 -10.11 12.47
CA ALA A 276 -13.63 -9.94 12.11
C ALA A 276 -13.93 -10.22 10.63
N GLY A 277 -12.90 -10.51 9.83
CA GLY A 277 -12.98 -10.74 8.40
C GLY A 277 -12.26 -9.66 7.58
N GLY A 278 -12.09 -9.95 6.30
CA GLY A 278 -11.39 -9.08 5.36
C GLY A 278 -9.88 -9.24 5.39
N LYS A 279 -9.31 -9.33 4.20
CA LYS A 279 -7.88 -9.37 3.97
C LYS A 279 -7.52 -8.49 2.78
N VAL A 280 -6.56 -7.61 2.94
CA VAL A 280 -6.10 -6.71 1.87
C VAL A 280 -4.63 -6.89 1.60
N TRP A 281 -4.23 -6.63 0.35
CA TRP A 281 -2.85 -6.49 -0.05
C TRP A 281 -2.62 -5.08 -0.60
N PHE A 282 -1.62 -4.39 -0.06
CA PHE A 282 -1.16 -3.09 -0.52
C PHE A 282 0.20 -3.25 -1.18
N GLY A 283 0.27 -2.99 -2.48
CA GLY A 283 1.48 -3.18 -3.27
C GLY A 283 2.60 -2.18 -2.96
N GLY A 284 2.23 -0.96 -2.50
CA GLY A 284 3.17 0.16 -2.51
C GLY A 284 3.67 0.40 -3.93
N ASP A 285 4.88 0.89 -4.07
CA ASP A 285 5.56 0.94 -5.36
C ASP A 285 6.34 -0.34 -5.61
N THR A 286 6.18 -0.87 -6.81
CA THR A 286 6.90 -2.08 -7.18
C THR A 286 7.05 -2.23 -8.69
N GLY A 287 8.19 -2.76 -9.13
CA GLY A 287 8.34 -3.40 -10.43
C GLY A 287 7.98 -4.87 -10.37
N TYR A 288 7.89 -5.49 -11.51
CA TYR A 288 7.63 -6.92 -11.66
C TYR A 288 8.73 -7.62 -12.47
N ARG A 289 9.21 -6.94 -13.50
CA ARG A 289 10.30 -7.39 -14.38
C ARG A 289 11.08 -6.21 -14.92
N THR A 290 12.36 -6.39 -15.19
CA THR A 290 13.11 -5.42 -15.99
C THR A 290 12.83 -5.64 -17.47
N VAL A 291 12.41 -4.60 -18.17
CA VAL A 291 12.20 -4.60 -19.62
C VAL A 291 13.34 -3.89 -20.30
N PRO A 292 14.22 -4.60 -21.01
CA PRO A 292 15.31 -3.97 -21.74
C PRO A 292 14.78 -3.08 -22.88
N ARG A 293 15.52 -2.05 -23.21
CA ARG A 293 15.19 -1.15 -24.32
C ARG A 293 14.99 -1.93 -25.63
N GLY A 294 13.93 -1.61 -26.35
CA GLY A 294 13.55 -2.30 -27.58
C GLY A 294 12.89 -3.66 -27.39
N ARG A 295 12.58 -4.02 -26.11
CA ARG A 295 11.85 -5.26 -25.77
C ARG A 295 10.47 -5.00 -25.20
N GLU A 296 9.96 -3.76 -25.31
CA GLU A 296 8.71 -3.31 -24.67
C GLU A 296 7.49 -4.11 -25.14
N SER A 297 7.50 -4.61 -26.37
CA SER A 297 6.44 -5.47 -26.93
C SER A 297 6.72 -6.97 -26.82
N ALA A 298 7.89 -7.37 -26.29
CA ALA A 298 8.33 -8.78 -26.26
C ALA A 298 8.70 -9.21 -24.84
N LEU A 299 7.69 -9.24 -23.95
CA LEU A 299 7.87 -9.51 -22.52
C LEU A 299 8.07 -10.99 -22.19
N ALA A 300 7.69 -11.90 -23.12
CA ALA A 300 7.83 -13.33 -22.93
C ALA A 300 9.30 -13.73 -22.67
N GLY A 301 9.51 -14.59 -21.66
CA GLY A 301 10.82 -15.09 -21.27
C GLY A 301 11.69 -14.12 -20.46
N LEU A 302 11.21 -12.90 -20.15
CA LEU A 302 11.89 -12.04 -19.19
C LEU A 302 11.69 -12.59 -17.77
N PRO A 303 12.73 -12.60 -16.91
CA PRO A 303 12.58 -12.98 -15.51
C PRO A 303 11.54 -12.10 -14.81
N VAL A 304 10.69 -12.70 -14.01
CA VAL A 304 9.69 -12.02 -13.16
C VAL A 304 10.05 -12.14 -11.70
N CYS A 305 9.58 -11.20 -10.88
CA CYS A 305 9.79 -11.21 -9.45
C CYS A 305 8.97 -12.35 -8.81
N PRO A 306 9.61 -13.34 -8.16
CA PRO A 306 8.90 -14.50 -7.62
C PRO A 306 8.13 -14.21 -6.33
N ALA A 307 8.36 -13.04 -5.74
CA ALA A 307 7.77 -12.65 -4.46
C ALA A 307 6.24 -12.62 -4.49
N PHE A 308 5.64 -12.21 -5.61
CA PHE A 308 4.18 -12.06 -5.69
C PHE A 308 3.45 -13.40 -5.71
N ALA A 309 3.97 -14.38 -6.43
CA ALA A 309 3.47 -15.75 -6.37
C ALA A 309 3.63 -16.36 -4.96
N GLU A 310 4.74 -16.04 -4.28
CA GLU A 310 4.96 -16.45 -2.90
C GLU A 310 3.99 -15.80 -1.93
N ILE A 311 3.71 -14.49 -2.07
CA ILE A 311 2.69 -13.78 -1.30
C ILE A 311 1.32 -14.43 -1.50
N GLY A 312 0.93 -14.70 -2.75
CA GLY A 312 -0.32 -15.37 -3.05
C GLY A 312 -0.45 -16.77 -2.45
N ARG A 313 0.67 -17.51 -2.37
CA ARG A 313 0.70 -18.83 -1.76
C ARG A 313 0.61 -18.78 -0.24
N ARG A 314 1.36 -17.85 0.42
CA ARG A 314 1.44 -17.74 1.88
C ARG A 314 0.27 -17.00 2.48
N GLU A 315 -0.09 -15.88 1.87
CA GLU A 315 -1.05 -14.92 2.42
C GLU A 315 -2.38 -14.89 1.67
N GLY A 316 -2.42 -15.28 0.39
CA GLY A 316 -3.65 -15.23 -0.41
C GLY A 316 -4.68 -16.30 -0.05
N PRO A 317 -5.91 -16.18 -0.53
CA PRO A 317 -6.40 -15.07 -1.34
C PRO A 317 -6.63 -13.81 -0.52
N HIS A 318 -6.57 -12.65 -1.20
CA HIS A 318 -6.90 -11.35 -0.64
C HIS A 318 -8.26 -10.87 -1.19
N ASP A 319 -9.09 -10.27 -0.34
CA ASP A 319 -10.37 -9.72 -0.76
C ASP A 319 -10.18 -8.47 -1.62
N LEU A 320 -9.13 -7.68 -1.32
CA LEU A 320 -8.77 -6.47 -2.07
C LEU A 320 -7.25 -6.35 -2.26
N GLY A 321 -6.83 -6.05 -3.49
CA GLY A 321 -5.51 -5.54 -3.84
C GLY A 321 -5.54 -4.05 -4.16
N MET A 322 -4.57 -3.28 -3.65
CA MET A 322 -4.31 -1.90 -4.05
C MET A 322 -2.97 -1.92 -4.81
N ILE A 323 -3.03 -1.79 -6.13
CA ILE A 323 -1.93 -2.17 -7.05
C ILE A 323 -1.49 -0.95 -7.87
N PRO A 324 -0.19 -0.59 -7.90
CA PRO A 324 0.29 0.54 -8.69
C PRO A 324 0.16 0.25 -10.18
N ILE A 325 -0.27 1.27 -10.96
CA ILE A 325 -0.45 1.20 -12.41
C ILE A 325 0.21 2.36 -13.16
N GLY A 326 0.92 3.27 -12.48
CA GLY A 326 1.56 4.46 -13.04
C GLY A 326 3.05 4.55 -12.75
N ALA A 327 3.67 5.60 -13.26
CA ALA A 327 5.10 5.91 -13.14
C ALA A 327 6.04 4.88 -13.82
N TYR A 328 5.63 4.35 -14.98
CA TYR A 328 6.33 3.23 -15.64
C TYR A 328 7.13 3.61 -16.90
N ASP A 329 6.91 4.80 -17.47
CA ASP A 329 7.57 5.17 -18.75
C ASP A 329 8.82 6.06 -18.53
N PRO A 330 9.88 5.88 -19.31
CA PRO A 330 10.08 4.79 -20.28
C PRO A 330 10.38 3.45 -19.60
N ARG A 331 9.81 2.39 -20.13
CA ARG A 331 9.88 1.03 -19.56
C ARG A 331 11.30 0.55 -19.28
N TRP A 332 12.26 0.84 -20.17
CA TRP A 332 13.66 0.42 -20.01
C TRP A 332 14.34 1.05 -18.77
N LEU A 333 13.80 2.16 -18.26
CA LEU A 333 14.33 2.87 -17.09
C LEU A 333 13.58 2.51 -15.81
N PHE A 334 12.25 2.43 -15.87
CA PHE A 334 11.41 2.31 -14.68
C PHE A 334 10.84 0.92 -14.42
N SER A 335 10.80 0.02 -15.41
CA SER A 335 10.13 -1.29 -15.25
C SER A 335 10.69 -2.17 -14.14
N SER A 336 11.95 -1.98 -13.74
CA SER A 336 12.53 -2.70 -12.59
C SER A 336 11.94 -2.28 -11.25
N VAL A 337 11.33 -1.10 -11.17
CA VAL A 337 10.86 -0.48 -9.92
C VAL A 337 9.39 -0.03 -9.96
N HIS A 338 8.79 0.05 -11.15
CA HIS A 338 7.38 0.40 -11.37
C HIS A 338 6.73 -0.53 -12.40
N CYS A 339 5.60 -1.12 -12.03
CA CYS A 339 4.78 -1.91 -12.93
C CYS A 339 4.10 -1.03 -13.98
N ALA A 340 4.13 -1.44 -15.24
CA ALA A 340 3.11 -1.01 -16.16
C ALA A 340 1.81 -1.78 -15.90
N PRO A 341 0.67 -1.28 -16.38
CA PRO A 341 -0.63 -1.92 -16.12
C PRO A 341 -0.70 -3.40 -16.48
N GLU A 342 0.02 -3.86 -17.50
CA GLU A 342 0.10 -5.28 -17.87
C GLU A 342 0.80 -6.12 -16.80
N ASP A 343 1.86 -5.58 -16.17
CA ASP A 343 2.53 -6.23 -15.05
C ASP A 343 1.63 -6.23 -13.80
N SER A 344 0.86 -5.17 -13.59
CA SER A 344 -0.07 -5.05 -12.46
C SER A 344 -1.19 -6.09 -12.51
N VAL A 345 -1.62 -6.49 -13.71
CA VAL A 345 -2.57 -7.61 -13.89
C VAL A 345 -1.93 -8.94 -13.46
N GLU A 346 -0.66 -9.15 -13.74
CA GLU A 346 0.04 -10.34 -13.24
C GLU A 346 0.16 -10.33 -11.72
N LEU A 347 0.43 -9.16 -11.10
CA LEU A 347 0.43 -9.03 -9.64
C LEU A 347 -0.94 -9.41 -9.03
N HIS A 348 -2.03 -8.89 -9.61
CA HIS A 348 -3.39 -9.23 -9.18
C HIS A 348 -3.60 -10.76 -9.14
N ARG A 349 -3.17 -11.45 -10.20
CA ARG A 349 -3.32 -12.91 -10.35
C ARG A 349 -2.40 -13.68 -9.39
N GLU A 350 -1.11 -13.33 -9.33
CA GLU A 350 -0.12 -14.03 -8.51
C GLU A 350 -0.36 -13.85 -7.01
N VAL A 351 -0.72 -12.63 -6.57
CA VAL A 351 -1.09 -12.32 -5.18
C VAL A 351 -2.46 -12.90 -4.82
N ARG A 352 -3.22 -13.35 -5.82
CA ARG A 352 -4.55 -13.96 -5.70
C ARG A 352 -5.57 -13.00 -5.09
N CYS A 353 -5.62 -11.77 -5.62
CA CYS A 353 -6.64 -10.80 -5.23
C CYS A 353 -7.99 -11.14 -5.87
N ARG A 354 -9.08 -11.10 -5.10
CA ARG A 354 -10.45 -11.27 -5.62
C ARG A 354 -10.93 -10.01 -6.33
N LYS A 355 -10.53 -8.85 -5.80
CA LYS A 355 -10.76 -7.53 -6.40
C LYS A 355 -9.49 -6.71 -6.29
N SER A 356 -9.25 -5.80 -7.26
CA SER A 356 -8.15 -4.86 -7.18
C SER A 356 -8.54 -3.46 -7.62
N ILE A 357 -7.89 -2.45 -7.04
CA ILE A 357 -8.01 -1.04 -7.42
C ILE A 357 -6.63 -0.56 -7.87
N GLY A 358 -6.58 -0.04 -9.10
CA GLY A 358 -5.37 0.58 -9.64
C GLY A 358 -5.08 1.92 -8.97
N MET A 359 -3.85 2.10 -8.50
CA MET A 359 -3.38 3.29 -7.81
C MET A 359 -2.11 3.86 -8.42
N HIS A 360 -1.52 4.89 -7.81
CA HIS A 360 -0.26 5.52 -8.20
C HIS A 360 -0.33 6.20 -9.57
N TRP A 361 -1.44 6.85 -9.88
CA TRP A 361 -1.68 7.63 -11.10
C TRP A 361 -2.55 8.85 -10.83
N ALA A 362 -2.70 9.74 -11.80
CA ALA A 362 -3.58 10.91 -11.78
C ALA A 362 -3.30 11.97 -10.69
N THR A 363 -2.27 11.83 -9.86
CA THR A 363 -1.97 12.78 -8.77
C THR A 363 -0.78 13.67 -9.09
N TRP A 364 0.34 13.11 -9.44
CA TRP A 364 1.53 13.79 -9.93
C TRP A 364 1.94 13.21 -11.27
N GLN A 365 2.53 14.04 -12.12
CA GLN A 365 3.20 13.57 -13.32
C GLN A 365 4.67 13.31 -12.97
N LEU A 366 4.97 12.07 -12.60
CA LEU A 366 6.29 11.66 -12.14
C LEU A 366 7.17 11.13 -13.27
N THR A 367 6.55 10.67 -14.33
CA THR A 367 7.15 10.00 -15.49
C THR A 367 6.48 10.48 -16.78
N PRO A 368 7.07 10.20 -17.96
CA PRO A 368 6.58 10.71 -19.24
C PRO A 368 5.23 10.22 -19.72
N GLU A 369 4.67 9.11 -19.22
CA GLU A 369 3.38 8.63 -19.74
C GLU A 369 2.26 9.66 -19.58
N GLU A 370 1.30 9.66 -20.50
CA GLU A 370 0.09 10.47 -20.36
C GLU A 370 -0.69 10.06 -19.11
N MET A 371 -1.12 11.04 -18.30
CA MET A 371 -1.85 10.77 -17.04
C MET A 371 -3.14 9.96 -17.22
N THR A 372 -3.69 9.92 -18.43
CA THR A 372 -4.90 9.14 -18.76
C THR A 372 -4.60 7.78 -19.39
N GLU A 373 -3.33 7.47 -19.63
CA GLU A 373 -2.92 6.20 -20.25
C GLU A 373 -3.07 4.99 -19.32
N PRO A 374 -2.67 5.07 -18.00
CA PRO A 374 -2.66 3.91 -17.12
C PRO A 374 -4.00 3.15 -17.05
N PRO A 375 -5.17 3.78 -16.86
CA PRO A 375 -6.43 3.05 -16.80
C PRO A 375 -6.84 2.44 -18.16
N LYS A 376 -6.45 3.05 -19.28
CA LYS A 376 -6.73 2.50 -20.63
C LYS A 376 -5.94 1.22 -20.86
N ARG A 377 -4.64 1.26 -20.52
CA ARG A 377 -3.76 0.07 -20.61
C ARG A 377 -4.18 -1.02 -19.64
N LEU A 378 -4.55 -0.65 -18.41
CA LEU A 378 -5.09 -1.60 -17.44
C LEU A 378 -6.31 -2.34 -18.00
N ARG A 379 -7.27 -1.59 -18.57
CA ARG A 379 -8.47 -2.18 -19.17
C ARG A 379 -8.12 -3.17 -20.27
N ALA A 380 -7.25 -2.77 -21.20
CA ALA A 380 -6.81 -3.64 -22.29
C ALA A 380 -6.07 -4.89 -21.80
N ALA A 381 -5.25 -4.76 -20.76
CA ALA A 381 -4.54 -5.89 -20.16
C ALA A 381 -5.52 -6.84 -19.43
N CYS A 382 -6.48 -6.33 -18.68
CA CYS A 382 -7.51 -7.15 -18.04
C CYS A 382 -8.34 -7.95 -19.04
N GLU A 383 -8.72 -7.34 -20.18
CA GLU A 383 -9.46 -8.00 -21.25
C GLU A 383 -8.74 -9.22 -21.83
N GLN A 384 -7.39 -9.18 -21.92
CA GLN A 384 -6.58 -10.30 -22.41
C GLN A 384 -6.68 -11.53 -21.49
N TYR A 385 -6.97 -11.32 -20.20
CA TYR A 385 -7.12 -12.38 -19.20
C TYR A 385 -8.58 -12.68 -18.84
N GLY A 386 -9.55 -12.01 -19.46
CA GLY A 386 -10.96 -12.16 -19.14
C GLY A 386 -11.35 -11.57 -17.78
N ILE A 387 -10.55 -10.65 -17.23
CA ILE A 387 -10.79 -9.99 -15.95
C ILE A 387 -11.73 -8.80 -16.15
N GLY A 388 -12.85 -8.78 -15.42
CA GLY A 388 -13.83 -7.72 -15.48
C GLY A 388 -13.36 -6.41 -14.84
N ALA A 389 -13.94 -5.28 -15.24
CA ALA A 389 -13.61 -3.98 -14.63
C ALA A 389 -14.08 -3.88 -13.17
N ASP A 390 -15.01 -4.69 -12.75
CA ASP A 390 -15.47 -4.86 -11.37
C ASP A 390 -14.52 -5.71 -10.52
N GLU A 391 -13.70 -6.55 -11.17
CA GLU A 391 -12.67 -7.37 -10.55
C GLU A 391 -11.33 -6.58 -10.43
N PHE A 392 -10.85 -5.98 -11.53
CA PHE A 392 -9.70 -5.09 -11.48
C PHE A 392 -9.93 -3.83 -12.32
N GLY A 393 -10.02 -2.69 -11.66
CA GLY A 393 -10.28 -1.41 -12.29
C GLY A 393 -9.71 -0.24 -11.51
N VAL A 394 -10.16 0.96 -11.85
CA VAL A 394 -9.86 2.21 -11.16
C VAL A 394 -11.11 2.78 -10.52
N THR A 395 -10.97 3.77 -9.67
CA THR A 395 -12.07 4.42 -8.97
C THR A 395 -11.91 5.94 -8.96
N ASP A 396 -12.95 6.67 -8.60
CA ASP A 396 -12.93 8.12 -8.42
C ASP A 396 -12.21 8.52 -7.12
N PHE A 397 -11.67 9.75 -7.06
CA PHE A 397 -11.11 10.32 -5.84
C PHE A 397 -12.18 10.42 -4.75
N GLY A 398 -11.90 9.89 -3.56
CA GLY A 398 -12.82 9.87 -2.43
C GLY A 398 -13.94 8.83 -2.54
N ALA A 399 -14.02 8.08 -3.65
CA ALA A 399 -14.98 7.00 -3.75
C ALA A 399 -14.61 5.86 -2.78
N THR A 400 -15.62 5.36 -2.07
CA THR A 400 -15.49 4.21 -1.17
C THR A 400 -16.02 2.96 -1.87
N VAL A 401 -15.14 2.03 -2.14
CA VAL A 401 -15.47 0.71 -2.68
C VAL A 401 -15.80 -0.23 -1.51
N ARG A 402 -16.98 -0.84 -1.55
CA ARG A 402 -17.44 -1.81 -0.55
C ARG A 402 -17.26 -3.22 -1.09
N ILE A 403 -16.75 -4.10 -0.25
CA ILE A 403 -16.44 -5.49 -0.60
C ILE A 403 -17.09 -6.39 0.46
N LYS A 404 -18.01 -7.25 0.01
CA LYS A 404 -18.57 -8.28 0.88
C LYS A 404 -17.51 -9.31 1.20
N VAL A 405 -17.28 -9.55 2.47
CA VAL A 405 -16.30 -10.54 2.94
C VAL A 405 -16.98 -11.61 3.76
N GLU A 406 -16.42 -12.81 3.73
CA GLU A 406 -16.87 -13.88 4.61
C GLU A 406 -16.46 -13.54 6.05
N ARG A 407 -17.42 -13.51 6.96
CA ARG A 407 -17.16 -13.39 8.40
C ARG A 407 -16.52 -14.71 8.86
N ARG A 408 -15.44 -14.61 9.54
CA ARG A 408 -14.75 -15.76 10.17
C ARG A 408 -15.14 -15.91 11.61
#